data_91ed69b9bab0ea822664618355ce12f0
#
_entry.id   91ed69b9bab0ea822664618355ce12f0
#
_cell.length_a   1.000
_cell.length_b   1.000
_cell.length_c   1.000
_cell.angle_alpha   90.00
_cell.angle_beta   90.00
_cell.angle_gamma   90.00
#
_symmetry.space_group_name_H-M   'P 1'
#
loop_
_entity.id
_entity.type
_entity.pdbx_description
1 polymer ?
#
loop_
_entity_poly.entity_id
_entity_poly.type
_entity_poly.pdbx_seq_one_letter_code
_entity_poly.pdbx_strand_id
1 'polypeptide(L)'
;VTLERRRIPGLLAGYWSFGQYWGIWVILVIELQSTHRLSYGRMGAMLALLSVVAMLVMAFVAPRLARLPLGALCGIGLIALGTASLGMAFLPTAALWLAFATAGVGNGLIDVFLNVEGQRIESITQRPVLQWLHATYAVGGITGAAIGGLVAATHTDYRVGFVFGAVCLFLTAFWNAQKGTRERGATEVDSTFSLTAFKRHPELWLPALVVLSAFLVEGSMDTWSGLYLTRQLGATAWQTAAAFVAFSASVAIGRLFAGRVLFGLGRRTTILVAGIGGAIGGGIAALANEPVVVALGFLVMGASIAAAAPAGFGLVETLAPDDQTHAIAAVTTVGYSGFVWSPPIFAWLATAFDLRAAMGVIVCATLGIVVAGALTPRDRPVRQAAR
;
A
#
# COMPACT_ATOMS: atom_id res chain seq x y z
N VAL A 1 -15.22 -26.56 -4.45
CA VAL A 1 -15.30 -25.45 -5.42
C VAL A 1 -16.50 -24.54 -5.17
N THR A 2 -17.72 -25.06 -4.96
CA THR A 2 -18.95 -24.26 -4.79
C THR A 2 -18.94 -23.47 -3.47
N LEU A 3 -18.47 -24.07 -2.38
CA LEU A 3 -18.34 -23.40 -1.08
C LEU A 3 -17.30 -22.28 -1.13
N GLU A 4 -16.18 -22.50 -1.79
CA GLU A 4 -15.10 -21.50 -1.92
C GLU A 4 -15.56 -20.28 -2.74
N ARG A 5 -16.33 -20.51 -3.80
CA ARG A 5 -16.90 -19.39 -4.60
C ARG A 5 -17.81 -18.49 -3.77
N ARG A 6 -18.53 -19.03 -2.78
CA ARG A 6 -19.42 -18.25 -1.89
C ARG A 6 -18.66 -17.31 -0.93
N ARG A 7 -17.35 -17.50 -0.77
CA ARG A 7 -16.49 -16.66 0.11
C ARG A 7 -15.91 -15.46 -0.59
N ILE A 8 -15.77 -15.52 -1.92
CA ILE A 8 -15.21 -14.41 -2.71
C ILE A 8 -15.88 -13.07 -2.41
N PRO A 9 -17.22 -12.93 -2.36
CA PRO A 9 -17.86 -11.66 -2.04
C PRO A 9 -17.48 -11.09 -0.68
N GLY A 10 -17.29 -11.92 0.35
CA GLY A 10 -16.84 -11.48 1.67
C GLY A 10 -15.43 -10.92 1.65
N LEU A 11 -14.51 -11.58 0.93
CA LEU A 11 -13.14 -11.10 0.77
C LEU A 11 -13.10 -9.78 -0.03
N LEU A 12 -13.86 -9.69 -1.12
CA LEU A 12 -13.97 -8.46 -1.90
C LEU A 12 -14.49 -7.31 -1.03
N ALA A 13 -15.54 -7.55 -0.23
CA ALA A 13 -16.07 -6.54 0.69
C ALA A 13 -15.04 -6.13 1.75
N GLY A 14 -14.24 -7.07 2.27
CA GLY A 14 -13.14 -6.79 3.21
C GLY A 14 -12.08 -5.89 2.59
N TYR A 15 -11.64 -6.19 1.35
CA TYR A 15 -10.68 -5.35 0.64
C TYR A 15 -11.25 -3.98 0.24
N TRP A 16 -12.53 -3.93 -0.11
CA TRP A 16 -13.22 -2.67 -0.38
C TRP A 16 -13.24 -1.77 0.88
N SER A 17 -13.63 -2.30 2.04
CA SER A 17 -13.67 -1.52 3.27
C SER A 17 -12.28 -1.12 3.75
N PHE A 18 -11.26 -1.95 3.50
CA PHE A 18 -9.86 -1.61 3.75
C PHE A 18 -9.39 -0.44 2.88
N GLY A 19 -9.64 -0.49 1.57
CA GLY A 19 -9.35 0.63 0.67
C GLY A 19 -10.13 1.89 1.03
N GLN A 20 -11.41 1.76 1.40
CA GLN A 20 -12.27 2.86 1.82
C GLN A 20 -11.72 3.59 3.05
N TYR A 21 -11.21 2.85 4.04
CA TYR A 21 -10.55 3.45 5.21
C TYR A 21 -9.39 4.35 4.79
N TRP A 22 -8.52 3.90 3.91
CA TRP A 22 -7.40 4.69 3.41
C TRP A 22 -7.84 5.89 2.58
N GLY A 23 -8.88 5.74 1.75
CA GLY A 23 -9.45 6.87 1.02
C GLY A 23 -10.04 7.95 1.92
N ILE A 24 -10.77 7.57 2.98
CA ILE A 24 -11.26 8.49 4.01
C ILE A 24 -10.09 9.16 4.72
N TRP A 25 -9.08 8.37 5.11
CA TRP A 25 -7.88 8.85 5.80
C TRP A 25 -7.20 9.98 5.05
N VAL A 26 -6.86 9.78 3.77
CA VAL A 26 -6.09 10.76 2.97
C VAL A 26 -6.75 12.14 2.96
N ILE A 27 -8.07 12.21 3.00
CA ILE A 27 -8.80 13.47 2.98
C ILE A 27 -8.97 14.02 4.40
N LEU A 28 -9.41 13.20 5.35
CA LEU A 28 -9.80 13.66 6.68
C LEU A 28 -8.62 13.76 7.67
N VAL A 29 -7.44 13.28 7.31
CA VAL A 29 -6.22 13.49 8.10
C VAL A 29 -5.91 14.98 8.30
N ILE A 30 -6.34 15.83 7.39
CA ILE A 30 -6.15 17.28 7.43
C ILE A 30 -6.90 17.88 8.61
N GLU A 31 -8.17 17.51 8.79
CA GLU A 31 -9.01 17.93 9.91
C GLU A 31 -8.54 17.31 11.23
N LEU A 32 -8.16 16.02 11.21
CA LEU A 32 -7.58 15.34 12.36
C LEU A 32 -6.33 16.08 12.84
N GLN A 33 -5.40 16.40 11.95
CA GLN A 33 -4.19 17.15 12.25
C GLN A 33 -4.51 18.52 12.84
N SER A 34 -5.45 19.26 12.26
CA SER A 34 -5.84 20.59 12.71
C SER A 34 -6.49 20.56 14.09
N THR A 35 -7.47 19.67 14.31
CA THR A 35 -8.20 19.52 15.56
C THR A 35 -7.28 19.18 16.71
N HIS A 36 -6.33 18.27 16.49
CA HIS A 36 -5.39 17.83 17.51
C HIS A 36 -4.10 18.66 17.54
N ARG A 37 -3.97 19.69 16.68
CA ARG A 37 -2.78 20.57 16.56
C ARG A 37 -1.48 19.77 16.43
N LEU A 38 -1.51 18.71 15.60
CA LEU A 38 -0.35 17.85 15.40
C LEU A 38 0.67 18.52 14.48
N SER A 39 1.93 18.60 14.92
CA SER A 39 3.03 18.95 14.04
C SER A 39 3.28 17.83 13.00
N TYR A 40 3.92 18.15 11.88
CA TYR A 40 4.32 17.15 10.89
C TYR A 40 5.19 16.05 11.52
N GLY A 41 6.11 16.41 12.41
CA GLY A 41 6.95 15.44 13.12
C GLY A 41 6.14 14.46 13.98
N ARG A 42 5.13 14.95 14.75
CA ARG A 42 4.24 14.06 15.52
C ARG A 42 3.40 13.17 14.62
N MET A 43 2.85 13.71 13.54
CA MET A 43 2.08 12.94 12.57
C MET A 43 2.95 11.86 11.92
N GLY A 44 4.15 12.22 11.47
CA GLY A 44 5.10 11.26 10.90
C GLY A 44 5.51 10.16 11.87
N ALA A 45 5.70 10.49 13.16
CA ALA A 45 6.02 9.50 14.19
C ALA A 45 4.84 8.54 14.46
N MET A 46 3.59 9.03 14.48
CA MET A 46 2.39 8.20 14.62
C MET A 46 2.21 7.27 13.41
N LEU A 47 2.44 7.77 12.19
CA LEU A 47 2.38 6.97 10.98
C LEU A 47 3.53 5.94 10.92
N ALA A 48 4.73 6.31 11.36
CA ALA A 48 5.84 5.37 11.51
C ALA A 48 5.51 4.26 12.52
N LEU A 49 4.89 4.60 13.66
CA LEU A 49 4.42 3.62 14.63
C LEU A 49 3.43 2.63 14.00
N LEU A 50 2.43 3.12 13.24
CA LEU A 50 1.50 2.28 12.50
C LEU A 50 2.25 1.29 11.62
N SER A 51 3.17 1.77 10.80
CA SER A 51 3.91 0.95 9.84
C SER A 51 4.85 -0.06 10.53
N VAL A 52 5.54 0.34 11.60
CA VAL A 52 6.39 -0.56 12.41
C VAL A 52 5.54 -1.64 13.04
N VAL A 53 4.40 -1.30 13.66
CA VAL A 53 3.49 -2.28 14.27
C VAL A 53 2.95 -3.24 13.20
N ALA A 54 2.54 -2.75 12.04
CA ALA A 54 2.09 -3.60 10.94
C ALA A 54 3.17 -4.61 10.53
N MET A 55 4.40 -4.15 10.34
CA MET A 55 5.53 -5.01 9.99
C MET A 55 5.83 -6.04 11.08
N LEU A 56 5.80 -5.66 12.37
CA LEU A 56 5.99 -6.60 13.49
C LEU A 56 4.86 -7.63 13.56
N VAL A 57 3.63 -7.22 13.30
CA VAL A 57 2.47 -8.12 13.23
C VAL A 57 2.63 -9.12 12.09
N MET A 58 2.98 -8.67 10.91
CA MET A 58 3.22 -9.53 9.76
C MET A 58 4.33 -10.55 10.03
N ALA A 59 5.42 -10.10 10.64
CA ALA A 59 6.60 -10.91 10.87
C ALA A 59 6.47 -11.92 12.01
N PHE A 60 5.87 -11.49 13.12
CA PHE A 60 5.93 -12.26 14.37
C PHE A 60 4.57 -12.72 14.86
N VAL A 61 3.51 -11.95 14.64
CA VAL A 61 2.17 -12.26 15.17
C VAL A 61 1.40 -13.13 14.19
N ALA A 62 1.36 -12.78 12.91
CA ALA A 62 0.60 -13.50 11.91
C ALA A 62 1.00 -14.99 11.79
N PRO A 63 2.29 -15.38 11.78
CA PRO A 63 2.66 -16.79 11.74
C PRO A 63 2.17 -17.59 12.96
N ARG A 64 2.15 -16.97 14.15
CA ARG A 64 1.65 -17.61 15.38
C ARG A 64 0.14 -17.78 15.38
N LEU A 65 -0.57 -16.83 14.77
CA LEU A 65 -2.03 -16.85 14.65
C LEU A 65 -2.52 -17.74 13.51
N ALA A 66 -1.68 -18.16 12.57
CA ALA A 66 -2.05 -18.98 11.42
C ALA A 66 -2.73 -20.33 11.78
N ARG A 67 -2.65 -20.73 13.06
CA ARG A 67 -3.38 -21.90 13.62
C ARG A 67 -4.88 -21.66 13.75
N LEU A 68 -5.33 -20.40 13.75
CA LEU A 68 -6.74 -20.04 13.83
C LEU A 68 -7.40 -20.09 12.44
N PRO A 69 -8.75 -20.18 12.38
CA PRO A 69 -9.46 -20.13 11.12
C PRO A 69 -9.20 -18.82 10.35
N LEU A 70 -8.86 -18.91 9.07
CA LEU A 70 -8.55 -17.76 8.23
C LEU A 70 -9.65 -16.69 8.22
N GLY A 71 -10.93 -17.11 8.15
CA GLY A 71 -12.05 -16.17 8.20
C GLY A 71 -12.14 -15.38 9.49
N ALA A 72 -11.77 -15.98 10.63
CA ALA A 72 -11.70 -15.27 11.91
C ALA A 72 -10.53 -14.27 11.92
N LEU A 73 -9.38 -14.65 11.38
CA LEU A 73 -8.21 -13.78 11.30
C LEU A 73 -8.43 -12.56 10.40
N CYS A 74 -9.08 -12.76 9.24
CA CYS A 74 -9.54 -11.66 8.40
C CYS A 74 -10.48 -10.72 9.16
N GLY A 75 -11.45 -11.30 9.92
CA GLY A 75 -12.37 -10.53 10.74
C GLY A 75 -11.68 -9.72 11.85
N ILE A 76 -10.70 -10.32 12.55
CA ILE A 76 -9.93 -9.66 13.62
C ILE A 76 -9.16 -8.46 13.07
N GLY A 77 -8.52 -8.60 11.90
CA GLY A 77 -7.81 -7.50 11.25
C GLY A 77 -8.74 -6.33 10.92
N LEU A 78 -9.90 -6.61 10.34
CA LEU A 78 -10.92 -5.59 10.03
C LEU A 78 -11.49 -4.94 11.28
N ILE A 79 -11.73 -5.70 12.36
CA ILE A 79 -12.17 -5.16 13.66
C ILE A 79 -11.10 -4.23 14.24
N ALA A 80 -9.84 -4.63 14.22
CA ALA A 80 -8.76 -3.79 14.73
C ALA A 80 -8.70 -2.45 13.98
N LEU A 81 -8.80 -2.49 12.65
CA LEU A 81 -8.78 -1.27 11.84
C LEU A 81 -10.03 -0.40 12.07
N GLY A 82 -11.21 -1.00 12.22
CA GLY A 82 -12.44 -0.29 12.58
C GLY A 82 -12.36 0.37 13.97
N THR A 83 -11.77 -0.33 14.93
CA THR A 83 -11.51 0.21 16.28
C THR A 83 -10.53 1.39 16.22
N ALA A 84 -9.48 1.28 15.41
CA ALA A 84 -8.54 2.37 15.17
C ALA A 84 -9.24 3.60 14.55
N SER A 85 -10.13 3.37 13.58
CA SER A 85 -10.92 4.43 12.95
C SER A 85 -11.78 5.18 13.98
N LEU A 86 -12.47 4.46 14.89
CA LEU A 86 -13.18 5.07 16.02
C LEU A 86 -12.22 5.79 16.98
N GLY A 87 -11.04 5.22 17.22
CA GLY A 87 -10.00 5.87 18.00
C GLY A 87 -9.57 7.23 17.42
N MET A 88 -9.42 7.32 16.10
CA MET A 88 -9.11 8.57 15.41
C MET A 88 -10.26 9.59 15.50
N ALA A 89 -11.50 9.12 15.58
CA ALA A 89 -12.66 9.98 15.74
C ALA A 89 -12.80 10.54 17.17
N PHE A 90 -12.50 9.76 18.21
CA PHE A 90 -12.96 10.08 19.57
C PHE A 90 -11.87 10.14 20.63
N LEU A 91 -10.66 9.62 20.39
CA LEU A 91 -9.62 9.66 21.41
C LEU A 91 -9.01 11.07 21.53
N PRO A 92 -8.65 11.48 22.74
CA PRO A 92 -7.89 12.71 22.94
C PRO A 92 -6.49 12.60 22.33
N THR A 93 -5.85 13.75 22.06
CA THR A 93 -4.54 13.83 21.40
C THR A 93 -3.48 12.92 22.02
N ALA A 94 -3.44 12.82 23.35
CA ALA A 94 -2.48 11.98 24.06
C ALA A 94 -2.68 10.47 23.79
N ALA A 95 -3.91 10.04 23.51
CA ALA A 95 -4.25 8.64 23.26
C ALA A 95 -4.28 8.26 21.77
N LEU A 96 -4.10 9.20 20.83
CA LEU A 96 -4.08 8.89 19.39
C LEU A 96 -3.01 7.86 19.02
N TRP A 97 -1.90 7.79 19.76
CA TRP A 97 -0.87 6.77 19.56
C TRP A 97 -1.44 5.35 19.63
N LEU A 98 -2.45 5.11 20.48
CA LEU A 98 -3.14 3.83 20.58
C LEU A 98 -3.94 3.54 19.31
N ALA A 99 -4.62 4.56 18.74
CA ALA A 99 -5.35 4.39 17.48
C ALA A 99 -4.40 4.03 16.33
N PHE A 100 -3.25 4.72 16.21
CA PHE A 100 -2.27 4.41 15.18
C PHE A 100 -1.62 3.03 15.39
N ALA A 101 -1.29 2.64 16.61
CA ALA A 101 -0.79 1.30 16.89
C ALA A 101 -1.83 0.22 16.56
N THR A 102 -3.10 0.44 16.92
CA THR A 102 -4.21 -0.48 16.60
C THR A 102 -4.45 -0.55 15.09
N ALA A 103 -4.33 0.58 14.38
CA ALA A 103 -4.37 0.58 12.91
C ALA A 103 -3.24 -0.26 12.31
N GLY A 104 -2.03 -0.19 12.89
CA GLY A 104 -0.91 -1.04 12.49
C GLY A 104 -1.21 -2.53 12.68
N VAL A 105 -1.83 -2.92 13.80
CA VAL A 105 -2.27 -4.31 14.01
C VAL A 105 -3.26 -4.73 12.94
N GLY A 106 -4.31 -3.91 12.70
CA GLY A 106 -5.32 -4.19 11.69
C GLY A 106 -4.72 -4.34 10.29
N ASN A 107 -3.88 -3.38 9.91
CA ASN A 107 -3.21 -3.34 8.61
C ASN A 107 -2.36 -4.60 8.38
N GLY A 108 -1.50 -4.96 9.34
CA GLY A 108 -0.65 -6.14 9.24
C GLY A 108 -1.42 -7.45 9.15
N LEU A 109 -2.52 -7.61 9.90
CA LEU A 109 -3.35 -8.81 9.84
C LEU A 109 -4.13 -8.90 8.53
N ILE A 110 -4.71 -7.78 8.05
CA ILE A 110 -5.45 -7.71 6.79
C ILE A 110 -4.53 -8.07 5.63
N ASP A 111 -3.36 -7.46 5.56
CA ASP A 111 -2.42 -7.65 4.46
C ASP A 111 -1.96 -9.12 4.35
N VAL A 112 -1.74 -9.79 5.48
CA VAL A 112 -1.39 -11.21 5.46
C VAL A 112 -2.61 -12.09 5.15
N PHE A 113 -3.66 -12.01 5.95
CA PHE A 113 -4.68 -13.07 5.94
C PHE A 113 -5.70 -12.94 4.82
N LEU A 114 -6.04 -11.73 4.37
CA LEU A 114 -6.87 -11.58 3.18
C LEU A 114 -6.13 -12.01 1.91
N ASN A 115 -4.82 -11.77 1.82
CA ASN A 115 -4.00 -12.24 0.70
C ASN A 115 -3.87 -13.77 0.72
N VAL A 116 -3.58 -14.38 1.87
CA VAL A 116 -3.47 -15.84 2.02
C VAL A 116 -4.78 -16.53 1.64
N GLU A 117 -5.92 -16.04 2.13
CA GLU A 117 -7.24 -16.61 1.77
C GLU A 117 -7.56 -16.38 0.29
N GLY A 118 -7.20 -15.21 -0.27
CA GLY A 118 -7.33 -14.92 -1.69
C GLY A 118 -6.54 -15.89 -2.56
N GLN A 119 -5.27 -16.11 -2.25
CA GLN A 119 -4.39 -17.08 -2.94
C GLN A 119 -4.92 -18.50 -2.85
N ARG A 120 -5.38 -18.90 -1.66
CA ARG A 120 -5.97 -20.23 -1.45
C ARG A 120 -7.22 -20.43 -2.32
N ILE A 121 -8.14 -19.46 -2.35
CA ILE A 121 -9.34 -19.55 -3.20
C ILE A 121 -8.97 -19.52 -4.68
N GLU A 122 -7.99 -18.73 -5.08
CA GLU A 122 -7.45 -18.67 -6.44
C GLU A 122 -6.93 -20.03 -6.88
N SER A 123 -6.12 -20.72 -6.06
CA SER A 123 -5.55 -22.03 -6.36
C SER A 123 -6.64 -23.12 -6.52
N ILE A 124 -7.74 -23.04 -5.74
CA ILE A 124 -8.82 -24.01 -5.80
C ILE A 124 -9.81 -23.72 -6.94
N THR A 125 -10.08 -22.44 -7.20
CA THR A 125 -11.13 -22.04 -8.16
C THR A 125 -10.58 -21.75 -9.55
N GLN A 126 -9.25 -21.61 -9.69
CA GLN A 126 -8.54 -21.20 -10.91
C GLN A 126 -9.10 -19.89 -11.48
N ARG A 127 -9.49 -18.96 -10.60
CA ARG A 127 -9.98 -17.63 -10.93
C ARG A 127 -9.00 -16.58 -10.39
N PRO A 128 -8.82 -15.43 -11.06
CA PRO A 128 -7.85 -14.41 -10.65
C PRO A 128 -8.34 -13.60 -9.43
N VAL A 129 -8.52 -14.27 -8.29
CA VAL A 129 -9.12 -13.70 -7.08
C VAL A 129 -8.27 -12.59 -6.52
N LEU A 130 -6.94 -12.74 -6.47
CA LEU A 130 -6.04 -11.70 -5.98
C LEU A 130 -6.14 -10.39 -6.80
N GLN A 131 -6.26 -10.51 -8.13
CA GLN A 131 -6.42 -9.34 -8.97
C GLN A 131 -7.75 -8.62 -8.67
N TRP A 132 -8.83 -9.39 -8.43
CA TRP A 132 -10.11 -8.80 -8.05
C TRP A 132 -10.06 -8.13 -6.68
N LEU A 133 -9.34 -8.71 -5.71
CA LEU A 133 -9.14 -8.12 -4.39
C LEU A 133 -8.46 -6.75 -4.51
N HIS A 134 -7.31 -6.66 -5.20
CA HIS A 134 -6.60 -5.40 -5.38
C HIS A 134 -7.40 -4.35 -6.19
N ALA A 135 -8.15 -4.79 -7.21
CA ALA A 135 -9.06 -3.90 -7.92
C ALA A 135 -10.16 -3.35 -6.99
N THR A 136 -10.71 -4.21 -6.13
CA THR A 136 -11.76 -3.82 -5.17
C THR A 136 -11.21 -2.89 -4.07
N TYR A 137 -9.95 -3.07 -3.65
CA TYR A 137 -9.25 -2.12 -2.78
C TYR A 137 -9.19 -0.72 -3.42
N ALA A 138 -8.81 -0.63 -4.69
CA ALA A 138 -8.77 0.66 -5.38
C ALA A 138 -10.16 1.32 -5.48
N VAL A 139 -11.20 0.53 -5.78
CA VAL A 139 -12.60 1.02 -5.74
C VAL A 139 -12.98 1.49 -4.33
N GLY A 140 -12.54 0.78 -3.31
CA GLY A 140 -12.67 1.20 -1.92
C GLY A 140 -12.01 2.56 -1.67
N GLY A 141 -10.77 2.74 -2.10
CA GLY A 141 -10.04 4.00 -1.99
C GLY A 141 -10.77 5.17 -2.67
N ILE A 142 -11.28 4.95 -3.88
CA ILE A 142 -12.09 5.94 -4.61
C ILE A 142 -13.36 6.32 -3.83
N THR A 143 -14.12 5.34 -3.37
CA THR A 143 -15.35 5.59 -2.61
C THR A 143 -15.05 6.26 -1.27
N GLY A 144 -13.98 5.87 -0.59
CA GLY A 144 -13.51 6.50 0.64
C GLY A 144 -13.10 7.96 0.46
N ALA A 145 -12.34 8.25 -0.60
CA ALA A 145 -11.95 9.62 -0.95
C ALA A 145 -13.16 10.49 -1.31
N ALA A 146 -14.15 9.93 -2.01
CA ALA A 146 -15.39 10.64 -2.31
C ALA A 146 -16.19 10.97 -1.04
N ILE A 147 -16.28 10.02 -0.09
CA ILE A 147 -16.94 10.22 1.21
C ILE A 147 -16.19 11.26 2.04
N GLY A 148 -14.87 11.13 2.16
CA GLY A 148 -14.03 12.11 2.84
C GLY A 148 -14.14 13.49 2.24
N GLY A 149 -14.15 13.58 0.89
CA GLY A 149 -14.35 14.82 0.14
C GLY A 149 -15.72 15.45 0.41
N LEU A 150 -16.79 14.65 0.47
CA LEU A 150 -18.13 15.13 0.81
C LEU A 150 -18.18 15.68 2.23
N VAL A 151 -17.66 14.92 3.21
CA VAL A 151 -17.60 15.35 4.63
C VAL A 151 -16.87 16.67 4.75
N ALA A 152 -15.69 16.80 4.14
CA ALA A 152 -14.90 18.03 4.18
C ALA A 152 -15.55 19.20 3.44
N ALA A 153 -16.15 18.96 2.26
CA ALA A 153 -16.80 20.00 1.45
C ALA A 153 -18.08 20.55 2.08
N THR A 154 -18.78 19.73 2.85
CA THR A 154 -20.00 20.15 3.58
C THR A 154 -19.71 20.70 4.97
N HIS A 155 -18.46 20.84 5.35
CA HIS A 155 -18.02 21.23 6.69
C HIS A 155 -18.63 20.37 7.80
N THR A 156 -18.96 19.12 7.49
CA THR A 156 -19.42 18.13 8.45
C THR A 156 -18.23 17.70 9.34
N ASP A 157 -18.49 17.41 10.61
CA ASP A 157 -17.43 16.93 11.54
C ASP A 157 -16.71 15.71 10.92
N TYR A 158 -15.40 15.77 10.82
CA TYR A 158 -14.54 14.72 10.26
C TYR A 158 -14.77 13.34 10.90
N ARG A 159 -15.22 13.33 12.16
CA ARG A 159 -15.55 12.11 12.90
C ARG A 159 -16.59 11.25 12.18
N VAL A 160 -17.53 11.90 11.48
CA VAL A 160 -18.57 11.20 10.71
C VAL A 160 -17.95 10.27 9.66
N GLY A 161 -16.92 10.73 8.94
CA GLY A 161 -16.22 9.92 7.97
C GLY A 161 -15.50 8.72 8.60
N PHE A 162 -14.78 8.93 9.72
CA PHE A 162 -14.11 7.82 10.43
C PHE A 162 -15.12 6.84 11.05
N VAL A 163 -16.23 7.30 11.60
CA VAL A 163 -17.31 6.42 12.09
C VAL A 163 -17.92 5.62 10.96
N PHE A 164 -18.19 6.24 9.82
CA PHE A 164 -18.70 5.54 8.63
C PHE A 164 -17.72 4.44 8.17
N GLY A 165 -16.43 4.75 8.07
CA GLY A 165 -15.38 3.78 7.76
C GLY A 165 -15.34 2.62 8.76
N ALA A 166 -15.45 2.91 10.05
CA ALA A 166 -15.49 1.90 11.10
C ALA A 166 -16.70 0.97 10.96
N VAL A 167 -17.88 1.52 10.70
CA VAL A 167 -19.11 0.72 10.49
C VAL A 167 -18.94 -0.24 9.30
N CYS A 168 -18.40 0.24 8.17
CA CYS A 168 -18.12 -0.61 7.01
C CYS A 168 -17.15 -1.73 7.35
N LEU A 169 -16.07 -1.42 8.09
CA LEU A 169 -15.08 -2.41 8.53
C LEU A 169 -15.70 -3.46 9.46
N PHE A 170 -16.54 -3.07 10.43
CA PHE A 170 -17.20 -4.01 11.33
C PHE A 170 -18.22 -4.91 10.61
N LEU A 171 -19.01 -4.36 9.68
CA LEU A 171 -19.96 -5.13 8.89
C LEU A 171 -19.25 -6.17 8.03
N THR A 172 -18.16 -5.78 7.38
CA THR A 172 -17.38 -6.71 6.54
C THR A 172 -16.58 -7.71 7.38
N ALA A 173 -16.13 -7.33 8.58
CA ALA A 173 -15.51 -8.24 9.55
C ALA A 173 -16.50 -9.35 9.98
N PHE A 174 -17.71 -8.96 10.34
CA PHE A 174 -18.77 -9.90 10.72
C PHE A 174 -19.10 -10.87 9.58
N TRP A 175 -19.20 -10.36 8.35
CA TRP A 175 -19.41 -11.18 7.16
C TRP A 175 -18.29 -12.20 6.95
N ASN A 176 -17.03 -11.77 7.02
CA ASN A 176 -15.88 -12.65 6.86
C ASN A 176 -15.77 -13.69 7.98
N ALA A 177 -16.07 -13.32 9.22
CA ALA A 177 -16.07 -14.26 10.35
C ALA A 177 -17.13 -15.35 10.20
N GLN A 178 -18.32 -15.02 9.69
CA GLN A 178 -19.40 -16.00 9.51
C GLN A 178 -19.19 -16.93 8.29
N LYS A 179 -18.67 -16.38 7.18
CA LYS A 179 -18.57 -17.11 5.91
C LYS A 179 -17.14 -17.51 5.56
N GLY A 180 -16.16 -17.10 6.37
CA GLY A 180 -14.77 -17.45 6.19
C GLY A 180 -14.49 -18.94 6.37
N THR A 181 -13.33 -19.39 5.89
CA THR A 181 -12.93 -20.78 6.03
C THR A 181 -12.66 -21.13 7.48
N ARG A 182 -13.05 -22.34 7.88
CA ARG A 182 -12.61 -22.98 9.12
C ARG A 182 -11.23 -23.64 8.96
N GLU A 183 -10.71 -23.69 7.75
CA GLU A 183 -9.37 -24.18 7.53
C GLU A 183 -8.36 -23.23 8.17
N ARG A 184 -7.33 -23.82 8.75
CA ARG A 184 -6.21 -23.10 9.34
C ARG A 184 -5.32 -22.58 8.23
N GLY A 185 -4.71 -21.41 8.42
CA GLY A 185 -3.66 -20.94 7.52
C GLY A 185 -2.59 -22.02 7.44
N ALA A 186 -2.07 -22.26 6.23
CA ALA A 186 -0.97 -23.19 6.06
C ALA A 186 0.18 -22.79 6.98
N THR A 187 0.73 -23.75 7.69
CA THR A 187 1.82 -23.56 8.68
C THR A 187 3.13 -23.07 8.07
N GLU A 188 3.18 -22.92 6.76
CA GLU A 188 4.34 -22.42 6.02
C GLU A 188 4.21 -20.93 5.64
N VAL A 189 3.87 -20.08 6.61
CA VAL A 189 4.39 -18.72 6.58
C VAL A 189 5.79 -18.81 7.19
N ASP A 190 6.69 -19.42 6.46
CA ASP A 190 8.13 -19.42 6.76
C ASP A 190 8.67 -18.02 6.43
N SER A 191 8.03 -17.00 7.05
CA SER A 191 8.50 -15.63 7.05
C SER A 191 9.64 -15.49 8.05
N THR A 192 10.69 -16.23 7.80
CA THR A 192 11.94 -15.91 8.44
C THR A 192 12.42 -14.60 7.84
N PHE A 193 12.30 -13.52 8.63
CA PHE A 193 13.03 -12.27 8.43
C PHE A 193 14.52 -12.62 8.33
N SER A 194 14.96 -12.99 7.16
CA SER A 194 16.31 -13.44 6.94
C SER A 194 16.96 -12.59 5.87
N LEU A 195 17.86 -11.72 6.31
CA LEU A 195 18.74 -10.99 5.40
C LEU A 195 19.91 -11.86 4.92
N THR A 196 19.96 -13.14 5.29
CA THR A 196 21.07 -14.03 4.93
C THR A 196 21.15 -14.30 3.43
N ALA A 197 20.03 -14.23 2.71
CA ALA A 197 20.02 -14.35 1.26
C ALA A 197 20.89 -13.29 0.57
N PHE A 198 20.98 -12.07 1.11
CA PHE A 198 21.83 -11.00 0.56
C PHE A 198 23.33 -11.31 0.70
N LYS A 199 23.72 -12.14 1.66
CA LYS A 199 25.13 -12.57 1.77
C LYS A 199 25.50 -13.61 0.71
N ARG A 200 24.52 -14.45 0.30
CA ARG A 200 24.72 -15.48 -0.74
C ARG A 200 24.54 -14.89 -2.13
N HIS A 201 23.62 -13.96 -2.28
CA HIS A 201 23.19 -13.33 -3.52
C HIS A 201 23.19 -11.81 -3.37
N PRO A 202 24.36 -11.14 -3.37
CA PRO A 202 24.44 -9.69 -3.19
C PRO A 202 23.71 -8.89 -4.29
N GLU A 203 23.51 -9.46 -5.46
CA GLU A 203 22.73 -8.89 -6.55
C GLU A 203 21.25 -8.65 -6.20
N LEU A 204 20.73 -9.32 -5.15
CA LEU A 204 19.37 -9.11 -4.65
C LEU A 204 19.11 -7.69 -4.10
N TRP A 205 20.18 -6.90 -3.86
CA TRP A 205 19.99 -5.50 -3.53
C TRP A 205 19.34 -4.69 -4.66
N LEU A 206 19.47 -5.12 -5.92
CA LEU A 206 18.81 -4.45 -7.06
C LEU A 206 17.27 -4.57 -6.97
N PRO A 207 16.67 -5.78 -6.95
CA PRO A 207 15.24 -5.91 -6.76
C PRO A 207 14.77 -5.34 -5.41
N ALA A 208 15.55 -5.46 -4.34
CA ALA A 208 15.21 -4.88 -3.05
C ALA A 208 15.08 -3.35 -3.12
N LEU A 209 16.01 -2.66 -3.80
CA LEU A 209 15.94 -1.22 -4.03
C LEU A 209 14.72 -0.84 -4.86
N VAL A 210 14.37 -1.61 -5.90
CA VAL A 210 13.18 -1.36 -6.71
C VAL A 210 11.92 -1.42 -5.86
N VAL A 211 11.74 -2.50 -5.09
CA VAL A 211 10.54 -2.73 -4.27
C VAL A 211 10.46 -1.74 -3.12
N LEU A 212 11.57 -1.47 -2.42
CA LEU A 212 11.65 -0.46 -1.37
C LEU A 212 11.24 0.92 -1.90
N SER A 213 11.78 1.32 -3.04
CA SER A 213 11.50 2.63 -3.63
C SER A 213 10.04 2.74 -4.07
N ALA A 214 9.47 1.68 -4.67
CA ALA A 214 8.07 1.66 -5.06
C ALA A 214 7.15 1.79 -3.84
N PHE A 215 7.40 1.05 -2.76
CA PHE A 215 6.60 1.11 -1.53
C PHE A 215 6.82 2.40 -0.74
N LEU A 216 7.99 3.02 -0.85
CA LEU A 216 8.24 4.35 -0.29
C LEU A 216 7.38 5.40 -1.00
N VAL A 217 7.28 5.34 -2.34
CA VAL A 217 6.39 6.22 -3.11
C VAL A 217 4.93 6.00 -2.73
N GLU A 218 4.45 4.75 -2.76
CA GLU A 218 3.06 4.42 -2.40
C GLU A 218 2.74 4.88 -0.97
N GLY A 219 3.60 4.56 0.00
CA GLY A 219 3.42 4.99 1.40
C GLY A 219 3.42 6.50 1.59
N SER A 220 4.23 7.24 0.81
CA SER A 220 4.20 8.71 0.83
C SER A 220 2.89 9.26 0.27
N MET A 221 2.37 8.65 -0.79
CA MET A 221 1.11 9.06 -1.39
C MET A 221 -0.08 8.79 -0.46
N ASP A 222 -0.14 7.61 0.16
CA ASP A 222 -1.21 7.23 1.06
C ASP A 222 -1.24 8.06 2.36
N THR A 223 -0.09 8.59 2.77
CA THR A 223 0.02 9.29 4.05
C THR A 223 0.07 10.81 3.94
N TRP A 224 0.67 11.36 2.89
CA TRP A 224 1.00 12.79 2.79
C TRP A 224 0.38 13.52 1.61
N SER A 225 -0.14 12.83 0.60
CA SER A 225 -0.67 13.49 -0.60
C SER A 225 -1.80 14.48 -0.29
N GLY A 226 -2.70 14.12 0.61
CA GLY A 226 -3.79 15.01 1.06
C GLY A 226 -3.29 16.28 1.74
N LEU A 227 -2.35 16.12 2.68
CA LEU A 227 -1.72 17.26 3.39
C LEU A 227 -0.94 18.16 2.42
N TYR A 228 -0.19 17.56 1.48
CA TYR A 228 0.54 18.30 0.47
C TYR A 228 -0.39 19.16 -0.39
N LEU A 229 -1.42 18.56 -0.98
CA LEU A 229 -2.36 19.27 -1.83
C LEU A 229 -3.07 20.41 -1.09
N THR A 230 -3.56 20.14 0.12
CA THR A 230 -4.36 21.13 0.85
C THR A 230 -3.50 22.19 1.51
N ARG A 231 -2.40 21.81 2.19
CA ARG A 231 -1.58 22.76 2.98
C ARG A 231 -0.59 23.54 2.12
N GLN A 232 -0.01 22.90 1.10
CA GLN A 232 1.01 23.54 0.25
C GLN A 232 0.40 24.27 -0.93
N LEU A 233 -0.70 23.73 -1.50
CA LEU A 233 -1.27 24.26 -2.74
C LEU A 233 -2.65 24.88 -2.56
N GLY A 234 -3.24 24.85 -1.36
CA GLY A 234 -4.57 25.37 -1.12
C GLY A 234 -5.69 24.64 -1.85
N ALA A 235 -5.46 23.38 -2.23
CA ALA A 235 -6.45 22.58 -2.95
C ALA A 235 -7.72 22.39 -2.14
N THR A 236 -8.86 22.44 -2.82
CA THR A 236 -10.14 22.08 -2.23
C THR A 236 -10.22 20.58 -1.91
N ALA A 237 -11.15 20.19 -1.04
CA ALA A 237 -11.36 18.79 -0.68
C ALA A 237 -11.60 17.90 -1.93
N TRP A 238 -12.36 18.39 -2.91
CA TRP A 238 -12.62 17.68 -4.17
C TRP A 238 -11.38 17.55 -5.06
N GLN A 239 -10.57 18.60 -5.15
CA GLN A 239 -9.31 18.55 -5.89
C GLN A 239 -8.33 17.54 -5.22
N THR A 240 -8.27 17.54 -3.89
CA THR A 240 -7.46 16.60 -3.12
C THR A 240 -7.93 15.15 -3.35
N ALA A 241 -9.26 14.91 -3.27
CA ALA A 241 -9.83 13.61 -3.54
C ALA A 241 -9.56 13.14 -4.98
N ALA A 242 -9.77 14.03 -5.97
CA ALA A 242 -9.54 13.72 -7.37
C ALA A 242 -8.06 13.36 -7.66
N ALA A 243 -7.12 14.07 -7.06
CA ALA A 243 -5.69 13.80 -7.22
C ALA A 243 -5.29 12.45 -6.60
N PHE A 244 -5.79 12.13 -5.40
CA PHE A 244 -5.57 10.82 -4.80
C PHE A 244 -6.19 9.69 -5.64
N VAL A 245 -7.40 9.89 -6.15
CA VAL A 245 -8.07 8.95 -7.06
C VAL A 245 -7.27 8.76 -8.35
N ALA A 246 -6.73 9.83 -8.93
CA ALA A 246 -5.91 9.76 -10.13
C ALA A 246 -4.67 8.88 -9.91
N PHE A 247 -3.97 9.03 -8.78
CA PHE A 247 -2.86 8.17 -8.39
C PHE A 247 -3.32 6.71 -8.20
N SER A 248 -4.26 6.47 -7.29
CA SER A 248 -4.67 5.13 -6.89
C SER A 248 -5.29 4.33 -8.05
N ALA A 249 -6.13 4.98 -8.88
CA ALA A 249 -6.71 4.35 -10.05
C ALA A 249 -5.65 4.02 -11.11
N SER A 250 -4.67 4.92 -11.32
CA SER A 250 -3.59 4.66 -12.29
C SER A 250 -2.68 3.53 -11.84
N VAL A 251 -2.37 3.41 -10.54
CA VAL A 251 -1.66 2.26 -9.97
C VAL A 251 -2.47 0.97 -10.19
N ALA A 252 -3.76 0.98 -9.85
CA ALA A 252 -4.61 -0.20 -9.99
C ALA A 252 -4.71 -0.67 -11.45
N ILE A 253 -4.99 0.26 -12.38
CA ILE A 253 -5.04 -0.02 -13.81
C ILE A 253 -3.68 -0.51 -14.30
N GLY A 254 -2.60 0.18 -13.93
CA GLY A 254 -1.25 -0.21 -14.32
C GLY A 254 -0.88 -1.63 -13.85
N ARG A 255 -1.30 -2.03 -12.64
CA ARG A 255 -1.11 -3.40 -12.13
C ARG A 255 -1.84 -4.45 -12.94
N LEU A 256 -3.04 -4.16 -13.44
CA LEU A 256 -3.77 -5.09 -14.34
C LEU A 256 -3.01 -5.37 -15.65
N PHE A 257 -2.24 -4.40 -16.12
CA PHE A 257 -1.44 -4.53 -17.33
C PHE A 257 0.04 -4.89 -17.10
N ALA A 258 0.49 -4.90 -15.84
CA ALA A 258 1.91 -5.12 -15.49
C ALA A 258 2.49 -6.39 -16.12
N GLY A 259 1.74 -7.50 -16.12
CA GLY A 259 2.17 -8.75 -16.75
C GLY A 259 2.41 -8.61 -18.27
N ARG A 260 1.53 -7.90 -18.98
CA ARG A 260 1.70 -7.64 -20.43
C ARG A 260 2.89 -6.72 -20.69
N VAL A 261 3.08 -5.71 -19.85
CA VAL A 261 4.22 -4.78 -19.94
C VAL A 261 5.53 -5.53 -19.72
N LEU A 262 5.61 -6.36 -18.69
CA LEU A 262 6.77 -7.20 -18.39
C LEU A 262 7.09 -8.16 -19.52
N PHE A 263 6.07 -8.81 -20.09
CA PHE A 263 6.25 -9.72 -21.22
C PHE A 263 6.74 -8.99 -22.48
N GLY A 264 6.20 -7.81 -22.78
CA GLY A 264 6.53 -7.06 -23.99
C GLY A 264 7.87 -6.32 -23.94
N LEU A 265 8.20 -5.71 -22.78
CA LEU A 265 9.38 -4.86 -22.63
C LEU A 265 10.56 -5.56 -21.96
N GLY A 266 10.32 -6.68 -21.26
CA GLY A 266 11.29 -7.32 -20.37
C GLY A 266 11.43 -6.59 -19.02
N ARG A 267 12.08 -7.25 -18.06
CA ARG A 267 12.17 -6.78 -16.67
C ARG A 267 12.95 -5.47 -16.55
N ARG A 268 14.16 -5.43 -17.15
CA ARG A 268 15.02 -4.25 -17.09
C ARG A 268 14.35 -3.00 -17.66
N THR A 269 13.78 -3.10 -18.86
CA THR A 269 13.11 -1.95 -19.50
C THR A 269 11.89 -1.51 -18.72
N THR A 270 11.12 -2.46 -18.17
CA THR A 270 9.96 -2.15 -17.30
C THR A 270 10.39 -1.36 -16.07
N ILE A 271 11.47 -1.77 -15.38
CA ILE A 271 12.01 -1.05 -14.22
C ILE A 271 12.47 0.36 -14.61
N LEU A 272 13.18 0.51 -15.74
CA LEU A 272 13.62 1.82 -16.22
C LEU A 272 12.45 2.74 -16.56
N VAL A 273 11.45 2.25 -17.28
CA VAL A 273 10.23 3.01 -17.63
C VAL A 273 9.47 3.40 -16.37
N ALA A 274 9.34 2.49 -15.40
CA ALA A 274 8.70 2.77 -14.13
C ALA A 274 9.42 3.88 -13.34
N GLY A 275 10.74 3.80 -13.26
CA GLY A 275 11.55 4.81 -12.56
C GLY A 275 11.53 6.18 -13.26
N ILE A 276 11.73 6.22 -14.58
CA ILE A 276 11.76 7.47 -15.36
C ILE A 276 10.37 8.14 -15.32
N GLY A 277 9.31 7.39 -15.63
CA GLY A 277 7.96 7.94 -15.61
C GLY A 277 7.52 8.37 -14.18
N GLY A 278 7.93 7.60 -13.16
CA GLY A 278 7.75 7.97 -11.76
C GLY A 278 8.47 9.28 -11.40
N ALA A 279 9.72 9.46 -11.85
CA ALA A 279 10.50 10.68 -11.62
C ALA A 279 9.90 11.89 -12.36
N ILE A 280 9.39 11.69 -13.58
CA ILE A 280 8.68 12.74 -14.32
C ILE A 280 7.40 13.14 -13.57
N GLY A 281 6.55 12.17 -13.21
CA GLY A 281 5.32 12.44 -12.48
C GLY A 281 5.54 13.08 -11.11
N GLY A 282 6.52 12.56 -10.34
CA GLY A 282 6.94 13.14 -9.07
C GLY A 282 7.53 14.54 -9.21
N GLY A 283 8.33 14.77 -10.26
CA GLY A 283 8.89 16.11 -10.60
C GLY A 283 7.80 17.12 -10.97
N ILE A 284 6.83 16.72 -11.80
CA ILE A 284 5.65 17.54 -12.09
C ILE A 284 4.95 17.92 -10.79
N ALA A 285 4.68 16.91 -9.93
CA ALA A 285 3.99 17.13 -8.66
C ALA A 285 4.76 18.05 -7.71
N ALA A 286 6.10 17.93 -7.65
CA ALA A 286 6.93 18.76 -6.80
C ALA A 286 7.07 20.22 -7.29
N LEU A 287 7.03 20.45 -8.61
CA LEU A 287 7.31 21.77 -9.19
C LEU A 287 6.04 22.56 -9.52
N ALA A 288 4.91 21.91 -9.77
CA ALA A 288 3.68 22.58 -10.13
C ALA A 288 3.06 23.33 -8.94
N ASN A 289 2.34 24.42 -9.26
CA ASN A 289 1.57 25.22 -8.30
C ASN A 289 0.07 24.95 -8.39
N GLU A 290 -0.39 24.41 -9.50
CA GLU A 290 -1.81 24.17 -9.75
C GLU A 290 -2.18 22.73 -9.34
N PRO A 291 -3.20 22.53 -8.46
CA PRO A 291 -3.62 21.20 -8.00
C PRO A 291 -3.95 20.22 -9.14
N VAL A 292 -4.52 20.72 -10.25
CA VAL A 292 -4.87 19.88 -11.41
C VAL A 292 -3.60 19.34 -12.10
N VAL A 293 -2.57 20.19 -12.23
CA VAL A 293 -1.28 19.75 -12.82
C VAL A 293 -0.58 18.74 -11.92
N VAL A 294 -0.67 18.91 -10.59
CA VAL A 294 -0.17 17.94 -9.62
C VAL A 294 -0.92 16.61 -9.74
N ALA A 295 -2.25 16.63 -9.91
CA ALA A 295 -3.05 15.43 -10.12
C ALA A 295 -2.64 14.67 -11.41
N LEU A 296 -2.29 15.38 -12.48
CA LEU A 296 -1.71 14.77 -13.69
C LEU A 296 -0.33 14.16 -13.41
N GLY A 297 0.50 14.83 -12.61
CA GLY A 297 1.76 14.26 -12.14
C GLY A 297 1.56 12.96 -11.35
N PHE A 298 0.58 12.93 -10.45
CA PHE A 298 0.21 11.75 -9.68
C PHE A 298 -0.29 10.60 -10.55
N LEU A 299 -1.11 10.90 -11.57
CA LEU A 299 -1.57 9.92 -12.55
C LEU A 299 -0.40 9.30 -13.32
N VAL A 300 0.51 10.12 -13.85
CA VAL A 300 1.70 9.66 -14.57
C VAL A 300 2.58 8.80 -13.66
N MET A 301 2.81 9.26 -12.43
CA MET A 301 3.62 8.55 -11.45
C MET A 301 2.99 7.19 -11.10
N GLY A 302 1.69 7.15 -10.76
CA GLY A 302 1.01 5.91 -10.40
C GLY A 302 1.00 4.89 -11.53
N ALA A 303 0.69 5.30 -12.77
CA ALA A 303 0.73 4.44 -13.94
C ALA A 303 2.13 3.86 -14.19
N SER A 304 3.17 4.66 -13.93
CA SER A 304 4.55 4.26 -14.17
C SER A 304 5.05 3.27 -13.12
N ILE A 305 4.85 3.55 -11.81
CA ILE A 305 5.39 2.71 -10.74
C ILE A 305 4.62 1.40 -10.56
N ALA A 306 3.42 1.28 -11.11
CA ALA A 306 2.54 0.13 -10.93
C ALA A 306 3.21 -1.23 -11.24
N ALA A 307 4.10 -1.27 -12.23
CA ALA A 307 4.83 -2.46 -12.62
C ALA A 307 6.20 -2.61 -11.92
N ALA A 308 6.64 -1.64 -11.11
CA ALA A 308 7.97 -1.66 -10.50
C ALA A 308 8.14 -2.84 -9.52
N ALA A 309 7.24 -2.98 -8.55
CA ALA A 309 7.31 -4.06 -7.57
C ALA A 309 7.17 -5.46 -8.22
N PRO A 310 6.19 -5.72 -9.11
CA PRO A 310 6.14 -6.97 -9.87
C PRO A 310 7.41 -7.28 -10.66
N ALA A 311 8.02 -6.26 -11.31
CA ALA A 311 9.27 -6.43 -12.03
C ALA A 311 10.44 -6.75 -11.10
N GLY A 312 10.49 -6.09 -9.94
CA GLY A 312 11.48 -6.36 -8.89
C GLY A 312 11.38 -7.80 -8.38
N PHE A 313 10.19 -8.26 -8.01
CA PHE A 313 9.99 -9.65 -7.58
C PHE A 313 10.31 -10.66 -8.67
N GLY A 314 9.90 -10.40 -9.93
CA GLY A 314 10.26 -11.26 -11.06
C GLY A 314 11.78 -11.34 -11.31
N LEU A 315 12.55 -10.31 -10.92
CA LEU A 315 14.01 -10.34 -11.03
C LEU A 315 14.64 -11.31 -10.03
N VAL A 316 14.05 -11.50 -8.85
CA VAL A 316 14.51 -12.46 -7.83
C VAL A 316 14.58 -13.87 -8.40
N GLU A 317 13.56 -14.31 -9.16
CA GLU A 317 13.53 -15.63 -9.79
C GLU A 317 14.74 -15.89 -10.71
N THR A 318 15.26 -14.83 -11.31
CA THR A 318 16.40 -14.91 -12.23
C THR A 318 17.74 -14.87 -11.49
N LEU A 319 17.82 -14.10 -10.41
CA LEU A 319 19.06 -13.88 -9.65
C LEU A 319 19.35 -14.96 -8.63
N ALA A 320 18.31 -15.59 -8.07
CA ALA A 320 18.44 -16.65 -7.07
C ALA A 320 17.51 -17.84 -7.37
N PRO A 321 17.67 -18.54 -8.52
CA PRO A 321 16.77 -19.61 -8.93
C PRO A 321 16.72 -20.77 -7.95
N ASP A 322 17.83 -21.07 -7.27
CA ASP A 322 17.95 -22.20 -6.32
C ASP A 322 17.59 -21.81 -4.87
N ASP A 323 17.33 -20.53 -4.58
CA ASP A 323 17.04 -20.01 -3.22
C ASP A 323 15.86 -19.02 -3.23
N GLN A 324 14.87 -19.24 -4.12
CA GLN A 324 13.79 -18.28 -4.39
C GLN A 324 13.00 -17.89 -3.14
N THR A 325 12.62 -18.85 -2.30
CA THR A 325 11.81 -18.61 -1.10
C THR A 325 12.50 -17.63 -0.14
N HIS A 326 13.77 -17.88 0.18
CA HIS A 326 14.53 -16.99 1.07
C HIS A 326 14.85 -15.64 0.41
N ALA A 327 15.12 -15.65 -0.88
CA ALA A 327 15.40 -14.44 -1.65
C ALA A 327 14.16 -13.52 -1.75
N ILE A 328 12.98 -14.07 -2.05
CA ILE A 328 11.71 -13.32 -2.04
C ILE A 328 11.44 -12.78 -0.65
N ALA A 329 11.57 -13.59 0.40
CA ALA A 329 11.37 -13.15 1.79
C ALA A 329 12.31 -11.99 2.17
N ALA A 330 13.58 -12.07 1.79
CA ALA A 330 14.56 -11.02 2.05
C ALA A 330 14.24 -9.72 1.31
N VAL A 331 13.93 -9.80 0.01
CA VAL A 331 13.55 -8.66 -0.81
C VAL A 331 12.24 -8.03 -0.33
N THR A 332 11.26 -8.85 0.07
CA THR A 332 10.00 -8.38 0.66
C THR A 332 10.25 -7.61 1.95
N THR A 333 11.11 -8.14 2.84
CA THR A 333 11.46 -7.50 4.11
C THR A 333 12.04 -6.11 3.91
N VAL A 334 13.02 -5.99 3.01
CA VAL A 334 13.60 -4.69 2.67
C VAL A 334 12.57 -3.81 1.97
N GLY A 335 11.79 -4.37 1.05
CA GLY A 335 10.75 -3.64 0.31
C GLY A 335 9.72 -3.00 1.22
N TYR A 336 9.12 -3.76 2.13
CA TYR A 336 8.11 -3.25 3.07
C TYR A 336 8.65 -2.17 4.02
N SER A 337 9.96 -2.14 4.26
CA SER A 337 10.56 -1.04 5.02
C SER A 337 10.36 0.33 4.36
N GLY A 338 10.05 0.37 3.05
CA GLY A 338 9.65 1.59 2.34
C GLY A 338 8.43 2.27 2.95
N PHE A 339 7.41 1.51 3.33
CA PHE A 339 6.25 2.03 4.05
C PHE A 339 6.60 2.53 5.46
N VAL A 340 7.60 1.93 6.12
CA VAL A 340 8.06 2.34 7.46
C VAL A 340 8.84 3.65 7.38
N TRP A 341 9.73 3.79 6.40
CA TRP A 341 10.59 4.96 6.25
C TRP A 341 9.90 6.15 5.60
N SER A 342 8.88 5.92 4.78
CA SER A 342 8.18 6.98 4.06
C SER A 342 7.62 8.05 5.01
N PRO A 343 6.82 7.76 6.07
CA PRO A 343 6.23 8.81 6.87
C PRO A 343 7.24 9.65 7.65
N PRO A 344 8.26 9.08 8.34
CA PRO A 344 9.19 9.89 9.11
C PRO A 344 10.14 10.70 8.24
N ILE A 345 10.59 10.18 7.08
CA ILE A 345 11.46 10.93 6.16
C ILE A 345 10.68 12.13 5.59
N PHE A 346 9.45 11.91 5.15
CA PHE A 346 8.60 12.96 4.64
C PHE A 346 8.32 14.04 5.70
N ALA A 347 7.97 13.61 6.93
CA ALA A 347 7.73 14.50 8.06
C ALA A 347 8.95 15.33 8.44
N TRP A 348 10.13 14.71 8.40
CA TRP A 348 11.40 15.40 8.68
C TRP A 348 11.65 16.51 7.67
N LEU A 349 11.55 16.23 6.37
CA LEU A 349 11.72 17.22 5.31
C LEU A 349 10.65 18.30 5.35
N ALA A 350 9.37 17.91 5.59
CA ALA A 350 8.28 18.86 5.73
C ALA A 350 8.46 19.81 6.92
N THR A 351 9.12 19.35 7.99
CA THR A 351 9.40 20.16 9.18
C THR A 351 10.65 21.05 9.00
N ALA A 352 11.68 20.50 8.34
CA ALA A 352 12.95 21.20 8.13
C ALA A 352 12.85 22.27 7.04
N PHE A 353 12.03 22.05 6.04
CA PHE A 353 11.84 22.91 4.88
C PHE A 353 10.34 23.20 4.66
N ASP A 354 9.69 22.41 3.83
CA ASP A 354 8.24 22.48 3.55
C ASP A 354 7.72 21.14 2.96
N LEU A 355 6.42 21.04 2.72
CA LEU A 355 5.81 19.86 2.11
C LEU A 355 6.24 19.66 0.65
N ARG A 356 6.63 20.74 -0.05
CA ARG A 356 7.14 20.66 -1.43
C ARG A 356 8.51 19.99 -1.47
N ALA A 357 9.41 20.39 -0.56
CA ALA A 357 10.72 19.74 -0.42
C ALA A 357 10.57 18.26 -0.06
N ALA A 358 9.57 17.93 0.78
CA ALA A 358 9.27 16.55 1.12
C ALA A 358 8.83 15.70 -0.10
N MET A 359 8.16 16.28 -1.11
CA MET A 359 7.89 15.59 -2.38
C MET A 359 9.16 15.15 -3.11
N GLY A 360 10.29 15.76 -2.82
CA GLY A 360 11.60 15.33 -3.32
C GLY A 360 11.97 13.90 -2.94
N VAL A 361 11.44 13.37 -1.81
CA VAL A 361 11.60 11.95 -1.43
C VAL A 361 11.11 11.02 -2.53
N ILE A 362 9.97 11.35 -3.11
CA ILE A 362 9.34 10.56 -4.18
C ILE A 362 10.23 10.57 -5.42
N VAL A 363 10.75 11.76 -5.78
CA VAL A 363 11.68 11.88 -6.93
C VAL A 363 12.96 11.08 -6.67
N CYS A 364 13.55 11.19 -5.49
CA CYS A 364 14.75 10.42 -5.12
C CYS A 364 14.47 8.90 -5.15
N ALA A 365 13.33 8.45 -4.64
CA ALA A 365 12.95 7.04 -4.67
C ALA A 365 12.80 6.52 -6.11
N THR A 366 12.10 7.26 -6.97
CA THR A 366 11.92 6.87 -8.38
C THR A 366 13.23 6.90 -9.16
N LEU A 367 14.15 7.82 -8.87
CA LEU A 367 15.52 7.79 -9.39
C LEU A 367 16.29 6.56 -8.88
N GLY A 368 16.06 6.11 -7.64
CA GLY A 368 16.58 4.84 -7.13
C GLY A 368 16.12 3.64 -7.98
N ILE A 369 14.86 3.64 -8.45
CA ILE A 369 14.36 2.63 -9.39
C ILE A 369 15.12 2.72 -10.73
N VAL A 370 15.37 3.94 -11.26
CA VAL A 370 16.16 4.12 -12.50
C VAL A 370 17.57 3.54 -12.34
N VAL A 371 18.25 3.85 -11.24
CA VAL A 371 19.59 3.33 -10.95
C VAL A 371 19.58 1.80 -10.89
N ALA A 372 18.64 1.21 -10.15
CA ALA A 372 18.52 -0.24 -10.08
C ALA A 372 18.24 -0.85 -11.46
N GLY A 373 17.36 -0.25 -12.26
CA GLY A 373 17.08 -0.69 -13.63
C GLY A 373 18.29 -0.58 -14.57
N ALA A 374 19.08 0.49 -14.44
CA ALA A 374 20.29 0.66 -15.23
C ALA A 374 21.35 -0.41 -14.91
N LEU A 375 21.46 -0.82 -13.65
CA LEU A 375 22.39 -1.84 -13.16
C LEU A 375 21.87 -3.27 -13.39
N THR A 376 20.56 -3.45 -13.62
CA THR A 376 19.98 -4.78 -13.92
C THR A 376 20.54 -5.32 -15.22
N PRO A 377 20.98 -6.60 -15.27
CA PRO A 377 21.41 -7.24 -16.48
C PRO A 377 20.34 -7.19 -17.58
N ARG A 378 20.76 -7.12 -18.83
CA ARG A 378 19.82 -7.20 -19.97
C ARG A 378 19.13 -8.55 -19.97
N ASP A 379 17.80 -8.53 -20.18
CA ASP A 379 17.05 -9.76 -20.36
C ASP A 379 17.66 -10.56 -21.53
N ARG A 380 17.98 -11.83 -21.28
CA ARG A 380 18.34 -12.71 -22.39
C ARG A 380 17.09 -12.87 -23.25
N PRO A 381 17.19 -12.72 -24.59
CA PRO A 381 16.03 -12.96 -25.44
C PRO A 381 15.53 -14.38 -25.12
N VAL A 382 14.26 -14.48 -24.72
CA VAL A 382 13.59 -15.78 -24.59
C VAL A 382 13.67 -16.37 -25.98
N ARG A 383 14.61 -17.32 -26.19
CA ARG A 383 14.59 -18.16 -27.39
C ARG A 383 13.21 -18.80 -27.39
N GLN A 384 12.36 -18.35 -28.30
CA GLN A 384 11.13 -19.05 -28.61
C GLN A 384 11.54 -20.51 -28.76
N ALA A 385 11.24 -21.33 -27.77
CA ALA A 385 11.15 -22.75 -27.94
C ALA A 385 9.96 -22.94 -28.90
N ALA A 386 10.23 -22.67 -30.16
CA ALA A 386 9.36 -23.07 -31.26
C ALA A 386 9.35 -24.61 -31.22
N ARG A 387 8.24 -25.19 -30.74
CA ARG A 387 7.51 -26.28 -31.40
C ARG A 387 6.52 -26.90 -30.45
#